data_b1052c4dd12523b2a061df313af68616
#
_entry.id   b1052c4dd12523b2a061df313af68616
#
_cell.length_a   1.000
_cell.length_b   1.000
_cell.length_c   1.000
_cell.angle_alpha   90.00
_cell.angle_beta   90.00
_cell.angle_gamma   90.00
#
_symmetry.space_group_name_H-M   'P 1'
#
loop_
_entity.id
_entity.type
_entity.pdbx_description
1 polymer ?
#
loop_
_entity_poly.entity_id
_entity_poly.type
_entity_poly.pdbx_seq_one_letter_code
_entity_poly.pdbx_strand_id
1 'polypeptide(L)'
;MPCIQRRSLHSILLILIAFSIIMSVCLNDYMYGKSIITARINLNPELEHRINLMDKKNDSSVSVLTSTKTSPSTTEAQGKAFVHKTYLLSQTRCIHKVFLLVIVISSPYNFERRSAIRRTWAGGSSVDDKWKTVFLVGQGNGERWQNEQLEAEERMHGDLIRGAQKEHYRNLTLKTQMGLEWASKYCDFQFLVKADDDVFVHSYNLIDFLKKPQTPKTKLYMGRCPQRGVPKRGPGKYAVSWTEYNNTSYPPYCSGPAYVLSSDLVPKLLDLFNVKAPLPLEDVYIGTLVDKIGGVKAVTHPEFRTLQRGPCRYYPGIFAYHIIRNESCMFELFNFAKNAERGQTSQPPSVKIPEKNSAEHRKI
;
A
#
# COMPACT_ATOMS: atom_id res chain seq x y z
N MET A 1 -42.94 -12.17 -48.96
CA MET A 1 -42.54 -12.48 -47.58
C MET A 1 -41.50 -13.60 -47.46
N PRO A 2 -40.26 -13.42 -47.94
CA PRO A 2 -39.18 -14.33 -47.49
C PRO A 2 -37.90 -13.64 -46.99
N CYS A 3 -37.91 -12.32 -46.74
CA CYS A 3 -36.65 -11.61 -46.42
C CYS A 3 -36.38 -11.43 -44.91
N ILE A 4 -37.37 -11.63 -44.04
CA ILE A 4 -37.25 -11.46 -42.59
C ILE A 4 -36.65 -12.70 -41.90
N GLN A 5 -36.86 -13.87 -42.46
CA GLN A 5 -36.37 -15.14 -41.86
C GLN A 5 -34.85 -15.37 -42.00
N ARG A 6 -34.21 -14.83 -43.06
CA ARG A 6 -32.74 -15.01 -43.25
C ARG A 6 -31.86 -14.18 -42.29
N ARG A 7 -32.34 -13.02 -41.87
CA ARG A 7 -31.58 -12.18 -40.92
C ARG A 7 -31.55 -12.75 -39.48
N SER A 8 -32.62 -13.41 -39.08
CA SER A 8 -32.72 -14.08 -37.75
C SER A 8 -31.78 -15.30 -37.66
N LEU A 9 -31.67 -16.11 -38.71
CA LEU A 9 -30.77 -17.27 -38.70
C LEU A 9 -29.29 -16.89 -38.68
N HIS A 10 -28.88 -15.81 -39.37
CA HIS A 10 -27.48 -15.32 -39.32
C HIS A 10 -27.10 -14.78 -37.93
N SER A 11 -28.01 -14.08 -37.28
CA SER A 11 -27.76 -13.56 -35.90
C SER A 11 -27.66 -14.70 -34.89
N ILE A 12 -28.49 -15.76 -35.02
CA ILE A 12 -28.43 -16.93 -34.17
C ILE A 12 -27.12 -17.71 -34.40
N LEU A 13 -26.70 -17.86 -35.66
CA LEU A 13 -25.45 -18.54 -36.01
C LEU A 13 -24.20 -17.77 -35.44
N LEU A 14 -24.19 -16.44 -35.51
CA LEU A 14 -23.12 -15.63 -34.95
C LEU A 14 -23.05 -15.73 -33.42
N ILE A 15 -24.19 -15.79 -32.73
CA ILE A 15 -24.26 -15.99 -31.28
C ILE A 15 -23.73 -17.37 -30.90
N LEU A 16 -24.08 -18.43 -31.65
CA LEU A 16 -23.59 -19.77 -31.38
C LEU A 16 -22.10 -19.92 -31.64
N ILE A 17 -21.54 -19.24 -32.66
CA ILE A 17 -20.10 -19.20 -32.93
C ILE A 17 -19.36 -18.47 -31.82
N ALA A 18 -19.86 -17.31 -31.37
CA ALA A 18 -19.28 -16.56 -30.26
C ALA A 18 -19.29 -17.39 -28.95
N PHE A 19 -20.39 -18.10 -28.68
CA PHE A 19 -20.49 -18.97 -27.50
C PHE A 19 -19.52 -20.14 -27.56
N SER A 20 -19.35 -20.75 -28.74
CA SER A 20 -18.39 -21.84 -28.98
C SER A 20 -16.94 -21.39 -28.78
N ILE A 21 -16.59 -20.15 -29.21
CA ILE A 21 -15.25 -19.58 -29.03
C ILE A 21 -14.99 -19.30 -27.54
N ILE A 22 -15.96 -18.70 -26.82
CA ILE A 22 -15.87 -18.44 -25.39
C ILE A 22 -15.71 -19.75 -24.60
N MET A 23 -16.50 -20.77 -24.92
CA MET A 23 -16.39 -22.09 -24.27
C MET A 23 -15.05 -22.78 -24.58
N SER A 24 -14.51 -22.61 -25.78
CA SER A 24 -13.19 -23.15 -26.15
C SER A 24 -12.08 -22.49 -25.42
N VAL A 25 -12.12 -21.15 -25.21
CA VAL A 25 -11.15 -20.41 -24.41
C VAL A 25 -11.23 -20.80 -22.93
N CYS A 26 -12.44 -20.89 -22.36
CA CYS A 26 -12.62 -21.30 -20.96
C CYS A 26 -12.17 -22.76 -20.72
N LEU A 27 -12.43 -23.68 -21.67
CA LEU A 27 -11.94 -25.05 -21.59
C LEU A 27 -10.44 -25.17 -21.74
N ASN A 28 -9.84 -24.32 -22.58
CA ASN A 28 -8.37 -24.28 -22.75
C ASN A 28 -7.70 -23.78 -21.46
N ASP A 29 -8.22 -22.71 -20.84
CA ASP A 29 -7.72 -22.20 -19.55
C ASP A 29 -7.90 -23.23 -18.42
N TYR A 30 -9.03 -23.97 -18.41
CA TYR A 30 -9.27 -25.04 -17.44
C TYR A 30 -8.35 -26.24 -17.66
N MET A 31 -8.09 -26.63 -18.91
CA MET A 31 -7.17 -27.73 -19.26
C MET A 31 -5.70 -27.37 -19.03
N TYR A 32 -5.31 -26.10 -19.30
CA TYR A 32 -3.96 -25.59 -18.96
C TYR A 32 -3.74 -25.56 -17.44
N GLY A 33 -4.74 -25.12 -16.67
CA GLY A 33 -4.70 -25.18 -15.21
C GLY A 33 -4.54 -26.60 -14.68
N LYS A 34 -5.28 -27.57 -15.25
CA LYS A 34 -5.13 -29.00 -14.89
C LYS A 34 -3.80 -29.60 -15.34
N SER A 35 -3.30 -29.25 -16.51
CA SER A 35 -1.98 -29.74 -17.01
C SER A 35 -0.83 -29.30 -16.10
N ILE A 36 -0.89 -28.05 -15.58
CA ILE A 36 0.12 -27.54 -14.64
C ILE A 36 0.01 -28.27 -13.29
N ILE A 37 -1.19 -28.59 -12.83
CA ILE A 37 -1.42 -29.34 -11.58
C ILE A 37 -0.95 -30.80 -11.76
N THR A 38 -1.24 -31.45 -12.88
CA THR A 38 -0.84 -32.84 -13.14
C THR A 38 0.68 -32.96 -13.39
N ALA A 39 1.32 -31.97 -14.01
CA ALA A 39 2.78 -31.94 -14.18
C ALA A 39 3.53 -31.74 -12.84
N ARG A 40 2.88 -31.13 -11.83
CA ARG A 40 3.47 -31.01 -10.47
C ARG A 40 3.33 -32.26 -9.60
N ILE A 41 2.36 -33.13 -9.90
CA ILE A 41 2.16 -34.40 -9.15
C ILE A 41 3.14 -35.48 -9.61
N ASN A 42 3.74 -35.36 -10.81
CA ASN A 42 4.73 -36.30 -11.35
C ASN A 42 6.18 -35.85 -11.18
N LEU A 43 6.48 -35.00 -10.19
CA LEU A 43 7.84 -34.68 -9.82
C LEU A 43 8.47 -35.87 -9.08
N ASN A 44 9.42 -36.46 -9.76
CA ASN A 44 10.39 -37.50 -9.48
C ASN A 44 10.50 -37.92 -7.97
N PRO A 45 10.26 -39.20 -7.63
CA PRO A 45 10.42 -39.76 -6.26
C PRO A 45 11.81 -39.52 -5.65
N GLU A 46 12.83 -39.33 -6.47
CA GLU A 46 14.20 -39.04 -6.02
C GLU A 46 14.35 -37.64 -5.38
N LEU A 47 13.51 -36.68 -5.80
CA LEU A 47 13.49 -35.32 -5.24
C LEU A 47 12.79 -35.28 -3.88
N GLU A 48 11.70 -36.04 -3.71
CA GLU A 48 11.03 -36.20 -2.40
C GLU A 48 11.93 -36.90 -1.38
N HIS A 49 12.73 -37.89 -1.81
CA HIS A 49 13.68 -38.55 -0.92
C HIS A 49 14.81 -37.62 -0.48
N ARG A 50 15.27 -36.73 -1.34
CA ARG A 50 16.29 -35.71 -1.01
C ARG A 50 15.76 -34.60 -0.09
N ILE A 51 14.50 -34.21 -0.23
CA ILE A 51 13.85 -33.24 0.65
C ILE A 51 13.67 -33.84 2.06
N ASN A 52 13.21 -35.07 2.15
CA ASN A 52 13.05 -35.79 3.43
C ASN A 52 14.39 -36.09 4.15
N LEU A 53 15.49 -36.18 3.41
CA LEU A 53 16.84 -36.33 3.99
C LEU A 53 17.41 -34.99 4.48
N MET A 54 16.98 -33.86 3.91
CA MET A 54 17.38 -32.51 4.38
C MET A 54 16.62 -32.13 5.67
N ASP A 55 15.34 -32.48 5.80
CA ASP A 55 14.56 -32.24 7.00
C ASP A 55 15.04 -33.08 8.19
N LYS A 56 15.48 -34.31 7.96
CA LYS A 56 16.07 -35.17 9.03
C LYS A 56 17.46 -34.72 9.53
N LYS A 57 18.17 -33.90 8.75
CA LYS A 57 19.48 -33.35 9.14
C LYS A 57 19.40 -32.12 10.03
N ASN A 58 18.25 -31.47 10.10
CA ASN A 58 18.04 -30.26 10.91
C ASN A 58 17.50 -30.55 12.32
N ASP A 59 17.12 -31.80 12.62
CA ASP A 59 16.51 -32.18 13.92
C ASP A 59 17.51 -32.80 14.93
N SER A 60 18.80 -32.85 14.62
CA SER A 60 19.81 -33.51 15.49
C SER A 60 20.91 -32.56 15.97
N SER A 61 20.55 -31.41 16.52
CA SER A 61 21.48 -30.57 17.30
C SER A 61 20.75 -29.66 18.31
N VAL A 62 20.08 -30.26 19.29
CA VAL A 62 19.75 -29.57 20.54
C VAL A 62 20.40 -30.37 21.65
N SER A 63 21.63 -30.03 21.99
CA SER A 63 22.27 -30.48 23.26
C SER A 63 22.08 -29.38 24.30
N VAL A 64 21.38 -29.77 25.34
CA VAL A 64 21.24 -29.11 26.64
C VAL A 64 22.61 -28.83 27.25
N LEU A 65 22.91 -27.56 27.57
CA LEU A 65 23.95 -27.20 28.52
C LEU A 65 23.37 -26.33 29.63
N THR A 66 23.36 -26.92 30.79
CA THR A 66 23.02 -26.36 32.11
C THR A 66 24.02 -25.30 32.57
N SER A 67 23.43 -24.22 33.08
CA SER A 67 23.82 -23.36 34.22
C SER A 67 25.26 -23.36 34.72
N THR A 68 25.92 -22.20 34.69
CA THR A 68 26.68 -21.65 35.84
C THR A 68 26.56 -20.12 35.90
N LYS A 69 26.17 -19.66 37.12
CA LYS A 69 26.13 -18.25 37.51
C LYS A 69 27.56 -17.71 37.69
N THR A 70 27.82 -16.54 37.14
CA THR A 70 28.74 -15.56 37.75
C THR A 70 28.39 -14.17 37.27
N SER A 71 28.04 -13.25 38.17
CA SER A 71 28.10 -11.79 38.03
C SER A 71 29.43 -11.31 38.63
N PRO A 72 29.89 -10.05 38.50
CA PRO A 72 29.35 -8.86 37.85
C PRO A 72 30.39 -8.07 37.07
N SER A 73 29.98 -7.12 36.26
CA SER A 73 30.50 -5.73 36.30
C SER A 73 29.85 -4.85 35.23
N THR A 74 29.33 -3.79 35.71
CA THR A 74 28.83 -2.57 35.07
C THR A 74 29.74 -2.05 33.96
N THR A 75 29.20 -1.96 32.75
CA THR A 75 29.47 -0.86 31.82
C THR A 75 28.21 -0.71 30.95
N GLU A 76 27.48 0.37 31.16
CA GLU A 76 26.36 0.81 30.32
C GLU A 76 26.89 1.17 28.92
N ALA A 77 26.89 0.20 28.03
CA ALA A 77 26.82 0.46 26.61
C ALA A 77 25.34 0.64 26.29
N GLN A 78 24.94 1.88 25.92
CA GLN A 78 23.63 2.21 25.40
C GLN A 78 23.28 1.22 24.28
N GLY A 79 22.53 0.19 24.64
CA GLY A 79 22.07 -0.84 23.72
C GLY A 79 21.16 -0.20 22.70
N LYS A 80 21.57 -0.20 21.43
CA LYS A 80 20.65 -0.02 20.30
C LYS A 80 19.40 -0.82 20.60
N ALA A 81 18.27 -0.12 20.80
CA ALA A 81 17.00 -0.77 21.03
C ALA A 81 16.79 -1.79 19.89
N PHE A 82 16.79 -3.08 20.26
CA PHE A 82 16.48 -4.14 19.33
C PHE A 82 15.06 -3.87 18.85
N VAL A 83 14.96 -3.33 17.66
CA VAL A 83 13.70 -3.24 16.92
C VAL A 83 13.09 -4.63 16.94
N HIS A 84 11.87 -4.74 17.44
CA HIS A 84 11.11 -5.97 17.32
C HIS A 84 11.27 -6.45 15.89
N LYS A 85 11.89 -7.63 15.68
CA LYS A 85 11.92 -8.26 14.36
C LYS A 85 10.46 -8.43 13.95
N THR A 86 9.92 -7.44 13.28
CA THR A 86 8.70 -7.59 12.53
C THR A 86 9.04 -8.63 11.50
N TYR A 87 8.59 -9.86 11.70
CA TYR A 87 8.92 -10.98 10.85
C TYR A 87 8.38 -10.66 9.46
N LEU A 88 9.27 -10.19 8.59
CA LEU A 88 8.99 -10.03 7.19
C LEU A 88 8.95 -11.43 6.59
N LEU A 89 7.75 -11.84 6.21
CA LEU A 89 7.51 -13.13 5.58
C LEU A 89 7.83 -13.09 4.08
N SER A 90 8.06 -11.90 3.51
CA SER A 90 8.27 -11.66 2.09
C SER A 90 9.75 -11.51 1.75
N GLN A 91 10.14 -11.99 0.55
CA GLN A 91 11.49 -11.83 -0.03
C GLN A 91 11.58 -10.68 -1.03
N THR A 92 10.55 -9.87 -1.16
CA THR A 92 10.51 -8.71 -2.07
C THR A 92 11.65 -7.75 -1.79
N ARG A 93 12.36 -7.32 -2.85
CA ARG A 93 13.48 -6.36 -2.77
C ARG A 93 13.42 -5.38 -3.94
N CYS A 94 14.07 -4.23 -3.80
CA CYS A 94 14.39 -3.40 -4.95
C CYS A 94 15.64 -3.95 -5.63
N ILE A 95 15.57 -4.19 -6.94
CA ILE A 95 16.71 -4.71 -7.72
C ILE A 95 17.65 -3.56 -8.08
N HIS A 96 17.08 -2.38 -8.34
CA HIS A 96 17.80 -1.18 -8.74
C HIS A 96 17.42 0.00 -7.85
N LYS A 97 18.22 1.08 -7.92
CA LYS A 97 17.89 2.35 -7.30
C LYS A 97 16.63 2.93 -7.96
N VAL A 98 15.66 3.34 -7.16
CA VAL A 98 14.43 3.98 -7.62
C VAL A 98 14.38 5.44 -7.21
N PHE A 99 13.85 6.30 -8.06
CA PHE A 99 13.68 7.71 -7.69
C PHE A 99 12.57 7.87 -6.64
N LEU A 100 11.45 7.15 -6.82
CA LEU A 100 10.29 7.20 -5.95
C LEU A 100 9.87 5.79 -5.51
N LEU A 101 9.94 5.50 -4.24
CA LEU A 101 9.36 4.30 -3.66
C LEU A 101 7.96 4.61 -3.14
N VAL A 102 6.95 3.87 -3.61
CA VAL A 102 5.57 4.02 -3.12
C VAL A 102 5.22 2.81 -2.26
N ILE A 103 4.94 3.05 -0.99
CA ILE A 103 4.51 2.04 -0.03
C ILE A 103 3.02 2.22 0.22
N VAL A 104 2.23 1.22 -0.19
CA VAL A 104 0.77 1.23 -0.04
C VAL A 104 0.37 0.40 1.18
N ILE A 105 -0.27 1.04 2.15
CA ILE A 105 -0.85 0.34 3.31
C ILE A 105 -2.16 -0.32 2.87
N SER A 106 -2.22 -1.64 2.92
CA SER A 106 -3.40 -2.39 2.50
C SER A 106 -3.78 -3.46 3.51
N SER A 107 -5.07 -3.75 3.62
CA SER A 107 -5.55 -4.88 4.40
C SER A 107 -5.32 -6.20 3.65
N PRO A 108 -5.04 -7.31 4.33
CA PRO A 108 -4.97 -8.63 3.70
C PRO A 108 -6.23 -8.99 2.91
N TYR A 109 -7.38 -8.38 3.23
CA TYR A 109 -8.67 -8.63 2.55
C TYR A 109 -8.90 -7.78 1.29
N ASN A 110 -8.09 -6.74 1.04
CA ASN A 110 -8.31 -5.76 -0.02
C ASN A 110 -7.65 -6.15 -1.35
N PHE A 111 -7.82 -7.40 -1.80
CA PHE A 111 -7.27 -7.90 -3.07
C PHE A 111 -7.69 -7.06 -4.27
N GLU A 112 -8.98 -6.70 -4.35
CA GLU A 112 -9.53 -5.90 -5.45
C GLU A 112 -8.90 -4.52 -5.51
N ARG A 113 -8.68 -3.85 -4.37
CA ARG A 113 -8.01 -2.55 -4.34
C ARG A 113 -6.57 -2.64 -4.81
N ARG A 114 -5.81 -3.64 -4.35
CA ARG A 114 -4.44 -3.85 -4.83
C ARG A 114 -4.41 -4.17 -6.32
N SER A 115 -5.35 -4.98 -6.81
CA SER A 115 -5.51 -5.26 -8.25
C SER A 115 -5.83 -3.98 -9.03
N ALA A 116 -6.76 -3.14 -8.55
CA ALA A 116 -7.09 -1.87 -9.18
C ALA A 116 -5.87 -0.93 -9.25
N ILE A 117 -5.08 -0.83 -8.18
CA ILE A 117 -3.85 -0.04 -8.12
C ILE A 117 -2.83 -0.54 -9.15
N ARG A 118 -2.56 -1.85 -9.23
CA ARG A 118 -1.64 -2.43 -10.21
C ARG A 118 -2.08 -2.18 -11.65
N ARG A 119 -3.39 -2.25 -11.92
CA ARG A 119 -3.97 -2.02 -13.24
C ARG A 119 -4.07 -0.54 -13.62
N THR A 120 -3.80 0.35 -12.69
CA THR A 120 -3.87 1.80 -12.89
C THR A 120 -2.51 2.46 -12.64
N TRP A 121 -2.39 3.27 -11.65
CA TRP A 121 -1.25 4.17 -11.44
C TRP A 121 0.05 3.47 -11.00
N ALA A 122 -0.01 2.24 -10.49
CA ALA A 122 1.20 1.47 -10.20
C ALA A 122 1.75 0.68 -11.40
N GLY A 123 0.96 0.48 -12.46
CA GLY A 123 1.30 -0.37 -13.61
C GLY A 123 2.43 0.15 -14.51
N GLY A 124 2.83 1.41 -14.38
CA GLY A 124 3.92 2.01 -15.17
C GLY A 124 5.31 1.92 -14.53
N SER A 125 5.43 1.24 -13.41
CA SER A 125 6.66 1.24 -12.60
C SER A 125 7.85 0.48 -13.20
N SER A 126 7.66 -0.30 -14.28
CA SER A 126 8.65 -1.25 -14.76
C SER A 126 9.51 -0.79 -15.93
N VAL A 127 9.14 0.29 -16.63
CA VAL A 127 9.77 0.59 -17.94
C VAL A 127 11.02 1.47 -17.83
N ASP A 128 11.10 2.36 -16.82
CA ASP A 128 12.20 3.33 -16.68
C ASP A 128 12.76 3.45 -15.26
N ASP A 129 12.48 2.52 -14.34
CA ASP A 129 12.93 2.51 -12.93
C ASP A 129 12.69 3.83 -12.16
N LYS A 130 11.72 4.64 -12.62
CA LYS A 130 11.41 5.92 -11.98
C LYS A 130 10.75 5.74 -10.64
N TRP A 131 9.86 4.75 -10.52
CA TRP A 131 9.24 4.39 -9.24
C TRP A 131 8.98 2.90 -9.12
N LYS A 132 8.88 2.46 -7.87
CA LYS A 132 8.45 1.10 -7.49
C LYS A 132 7.30 1.21 -6.50
N THR A 133 6.24 0.42 -6.71
CA THR A 133 5.12 0.31 -5.77
C THR A 133 5.17 -1.04 -5.07
N VAL A 134 4.96 -1.05 -3.76
CA VAL A 134 4.83 -2.24 -2.92
C VAL A 134 3.66 -2.10 -1.96
N PHE A 135 3.07 -3.22 -1.57
CA PHE A 135 1.92 -3.26 -0.68
C PHE A 135 2.32 -3.86 0.67
N LEU A 136 2.05 -3.12 1.75
CA LEU A 136 2.21 -3.62 3.11
C LEU A 136 0.93 -4.27 3.58
N VAL A 137 0.98 -5.54 3.95
CA VAL A 137 -0.15 -6.28 4.49
C VAL A 137 0.22 -6.89 5.85
N GLY A 138 -0.68 -6.77 6.82
CA GLY A 138 -0.55 -7.43 8.11
C GLY A 138 -1.05 -8.86 8.05
N GLN A 139 -1.04 -9.52 9.21
CA GLN A 139 -1.62 -10.84 9.38
C GLN A 139 -3.15 -10.74 9.47
N GLY A 140 -3.86 -11.51 8.65
CA GLY A 140 -5.31 -11.63 8.70
C GLY A 140 -5.80 -12.44 9.91
N ASN A 141 -7.05 -12.91 9.84
CA ASN A 141 -7.66 -13.68 10.93
C ASN A 141 -7.10 -15.10 11.09
N GLY A 142 -6.08 -15.49 10.32
CA GLY A 142 -5.47 -16.81 10.36
C GLY A 142 -6.21 -17.88 9.56
N GLU A 143 -7.22 -17.51 8.79
CA GLU A 143 -7.92 -18.44 7.92
C GLU A 143 -6.99 -18.94 6.79
N ARG A 144 -6.96 -20.25 6.61
CA ARG A 144 -6.06 -20.91 5.66
C ARG A 144 -6.21 -20.39 4.24
N TRP A 145 -7.44 -20.27 3.75
CA TRP A 145 -7.73 -19.80 2.39
C TRP A 145 -7.15 -18.40 2.13
N GLN A 146 -7.18 -17.52 3.12
CA GLN A 146 -6.66 -16.16 3.01
C GLN A 146 -5.14 -16.14 2.89
N ASN A 147 -4.46 -16.96 3.67
CA ASN A 147 -3.00 -17.08 3.57
C ASN A 147 -2.61 -17.66 2.21
N GLU A 148 -3.32 -18.67 1.71
CA GLU A 148 -3.12 -19.26 0.38
C GLU A 148 -3.32 -18.22 -0.74
N GLN A 149 -4.34 -17.35 -0.64
CA GLN A 149 -4.55 -16.25 -1.58
C GLN A 149 -3.42 -15.22 -1.54
N LEU A 150 -2.97 -14.79 -0.35
CA LEU A 150 -1.86 -13.85 -0.21
C LEU A 150 -0.55 -14.42 -0.75
N GLU A 151 -0.30 -15.71 -0.54
CA GLU A 151 0.87 -16.39 -1.10
C GLU A 151 0.80 -16.50 -2.62
N ALA A 152 -0.39 -16.77 -3.17
CA ALA A 152 -0.60 -16.78 -4.61
C ALA A 152 -0.39 -15.38 -5.22
N GLU A 153 -0.90 -14.34 -4.57
CA GLU A 153 -0.71 -12.95 -4.97
C GLU A 153 0.77 -12.54 -4.92
N GLU A 154 1.49 -12.93 -3.85
CA GLU A 154 2.92 -12.67 -3.71
C GLU A 154 3.74 -13.36 -4.81
N ARG A 155 3.46 -14.63 -5.10
CA ARG A 155 4.12 -15.36 -6.20
C ARG A 155 3.84 -14.76 -7.57
N MET A 156 2.63 -14.24 -7.78
CA MET A 156 2.22 -13.67 -9.07
C MET A 156 2.84 -12.29 -9.32
N HIS A 157 2.90 -11.44 -8.30
CA HIS A 157 3.25 -10.03 -8.46
C HIS A 157 4.61 -9.64 -7.86
N GLY A 158 5.08 -10.33 -6.83
CA GLY A 158 6.38 -10.04 -6.21
C GLY A 158 6.48 -8.66 -5.56
N ASP A 159 5.34 -8.06 -5.21
CA ASP A 159 5.23 -6.69 -4.70
C ASP A 159 4.57 -6.60 -3.31
N LEU A 160 4.26 -7.75 -2.67
CA LEU A 160 3.75 -7.80 -1.31
C LEU A 160 4.88 -7.79 -0.28
N ILE A 161 4.70 -7.02 0.79
CA ILE A 161 5.49 -7.05 2.00
C ILE A 161 4.56 -7.47 3.13
N ARG A 162 4.73 -8.69 3.58
CA ARG A 162 3.88 -9.31 4.60
C ARG A 162 4.53 -9.19 5.97
N GLY A 163 3.75 -8.75 6.96
CA GLY A 163 4.18 -8.64 8.35
C GLY A 163 3.38 -9.55 9.28
N ALA A 164 4.00 -9.95 10.39
CA ALA A 164 3.38 -10.80 11.40
C ALA A 164 2.42 -10.04 12.35
N GLN A 165 2.36 -8.71 12.28
CA GLN A 165 1.44 -7.95 13.12
C GLN A 165 0.00 -8.16 12.69
N LYS A 166 -0.88 -8.35 13.70
CA LYS A 166 -2.32 -8.48 13.46
C LYS A 166 -2.86 -7.23 12.76
N GLU A 167 -3.66 -7.45 11.71
CA GLU A 167 -4.33 -6.37 10.99
C GLU A 167 -5.35 -5.68 11.89
N HIS A 168 -5.09 -4.42 12.20
CA HIS A 168 -5.98 -3.58 13.01
C HIS A 168 -5.64 -2.10 12.80
N TYR A 169 -6.66 -1.23 12.83
CA TYR A 169 -6.47 0.21 12.62
C TYR A 169 -5.42 0.83 13.57
N ARG A 170 -5.44 0.45 14.84
CA ARG A 170 -4.47 0.97 15.84
C ARG A 170 -3.04 0.40 15.69
N ASN A 171 -2.86 -0.58 14.82
CA ASN A 171 -1.56 -1.16 14.47
C ASN A 171 -0.97 -0.56 13.18
N LEU A 172 -1.62 0.43 12.56
CA LEU A 172 -1.12 1.10 11.36
C LEU A 172 0.25 1.70 11.58
N THR A 173 0.51 2.27 12.76
CA THR A 173 1.82 2.80 13.12
C THR A 173 2.93 1.74 13.05
N LEU A 174 2.66 0.54 13.58
CA LEU A 174 3.61 -0.59 13.49
C LEU A 174 3.76 -1.09 12.05
N LYS A 175 2.67 -1.09 11.28
CA LYS A 175 2.72 -1.45 9.87
C LYS A 175 3.58 -0.46 9.06
N THR A 176 3.41 0.84 9.28
CA THR A 176 4.25 1.87 8.64
C THR A 176 5.71 1.71 9.04
N GLN A 177 6.01 1.47 10.34
CA GLN A 177 7.35 1.17 10.80
C GLN A 177 7.97 0.00 10.02
N MET A 178 7.26 -1.12 9.91
CA MET A 178 7.70 -2.28 9.13
C MET A 178 8.05 -1.91 7.68
N GLY A 179 7.22 -1.07 7.05
CA GLY A 179 7.47 -0.60 5.69
C GLY A 179 8.72 0.27 5.59
N LEU A 180 8.94 1.15 6.55
CA LEU A 180 10.15 1.98 6.61
C LEU A 180 11.40 1.14 6.87
N GLU A 181 11.34 0.12 7.75
CA GLU A 181 12.43 -0.83 7.99
C GLU A 181 12.77 -1.61 6.73
N TRP A 182 11.73 -2.14 6.05
CA TRP A 182 11.93 -2.84 4.79
C TRP A 182 12.56 -1.93 3.74
N ALA A 183 12.05 -0.70 3.57
CA ALA A 183 12.58 0.27 2.62
C ALA A 183 14.05 0.60 2.91
N SER A 184 14.39 0.87 4.15
CA SER A 184 15.76 1.19 4.58
C SER A 184 16.74 0.05 4.33
N LYS A 185 16.28 -1.21 4.44
CA LYS A 185 17.13 -2.40 4.35
C LYS A 185 17.27 -2.95 2.93
N TYR A 186 16.20 -2.84 2.11
CA TYR A 186 16.10 -3.58 0.86
C TYR A 186 15.92 -2.71 -0.38
N CYS A 187 15.85 -1.36 -0.22
CA CYS A 187 15.71 -0.43 -1.32
C CYS A 187 16.69 0.75 -1.24
N ASP A 188 17.30 1.11 -2.35
CA ASP A 188 17.94 2.41 -2.56
C ASP A 188 16.94 3.31 -3.29
N PHE A 189 16.50 4.39 -2.61
CA PHE A 189 15.49 5.32 -3.14
C PHE A 189 15.82 6.75 -2.74
N GLN A 190 15.32 7.72 -3.50
CA GLN A 190 15.48 9.14 -3.16
C GLN A 190 14.32 9.70 -2.37
N PHE A 191 13.10 9.33 -2.73
CA PHE A 191 11.87 9.72 -2.02
C PHE A 191 11.00 8.50 -1.77
N LEU A 192 10.24 8.55 -0.68
CA LEU A 192 9.24 7.56 -0.31
C LEU A 192 7.88 8.23 -0.19
N VAL A 193 6.88 7.65 -0.86
CA VAL A 193 5.46 7.95 -0.63
C VAL A 193 4.86 6.86 0.23
N LYS A 194 4.26 7.22 1.36
CA LYS A 194 3.28 6.37 2.02
C LYS A 194 1.90 6.71 1.48
N ALA A 195 1.14 5.73 1.07
CA ALA A 195 -0.24 5.89 0.64
C ALA A 195 -1.16 4.81 1.25
N ASP A 196 -2.45 5.12 1.40
CA ASP A 196 -3.47 4.12 1.70
C ASP A 196 -3.96 3.47 0.39
N ASP A 197 -4.59 2.29 0.45
CA ASP A 197 -5.04 1.54 -0.74
C ASP A 197 -6.33 2.10 -1.38
N ASP A 198 -6.88 3.18 -0.82
CA ASP A 198 -7.97 3.96 -1.38
C ASP A 198 -7.52 5.35 -1.86
N VAL A 199 -6.25 5.47 -2.23
CA VAL A 199 -5.65 6.69 -2.76
C VAL A 199 -5.18 6.48 -4.21
N PHE A 200 -5.60 7.37 -5.11
CA PHE A 200 -4.97 7.51 -6.41
C PHE A 200 -3.70 8.37 -6.27
N VAL A 201 -2.56 7.85 -6.73
CA VAL A 201 -1.28 8.57 -6.77
C VAL A 201 -0.90 8.84 -8.23
N HIS A 202 -0.71 10.11 -8.58
CA HIS A 202 -0.22 10.49 -9.90
C HIS A 202 1.31 10.54 -9.89
N SER A 203 1.94 9.38 -10.07
CA SER A 203 3.39 9.20 -9.91
C SER A 203 4.19 10.12 -10.83
N TYR A 204 3.76 10.33 -12.08
CA TYR A 204 4.46 11.23 -13.03
C TYR A 204 4.48 12.68 -12.56
N ASN A 205 3.31 13.27 -12.22
CA ASN A 205 3.27 14.65 -11.71
C ASN A 205 4.11 14.84 -10.47
N LEU A 206 4.06 13.86 -9.56
CA LEU A 206 4.83 13.90 -8.33
C LEU A 206 6.34 13.80 -8.60
N ILE A 207 6.77 12.90 -9.47
CA ILE A 207 8.17 12.76 -9.88
C ILE A 207 8.67 14.03 -10.54
N ASP A 208 7.90 14.61 -11.45
CA ASP A 208 8.26 15.86 -12.13
C ASP A 208 8.42 17.02 -11.14
N PHE A 209 7.54 17.11 -10.15
CA PHE A 209 7.67 18.08 -9.07
C PHE A 209 8.91 17.82 -8.22
N LEU A 210 9.13 16.58 -7.80
CA LEU A 210 10.26 16.20 -6.95
C LEU A 210 11.62 16.37 -7.66
N LYS A 211 11.67 16.32 -8.99
CA LYS A 211 12.87 16.57 -9.79
C LYS A 211 13.25 18.05 -9.89
N LYS A 212 12.30 18.96 -9.70
CA LYS A 212 12.57 20.41 -9.84
C LYS A 212 13.73 20.85 -8.91
N PRO A 213 14.65 21.71 -9.38
CA PRO A 213 15.80 22.17 -8.58
C PRO A 213 15.40 22.80 -7.24
N GLN A 214 14.28 23.52 -7.21
CA GLN A 214 13.78 24.19 -5.99
C GLN A 214 13.14 23.23 -4.99
N THR A 215 12.86 21.99 -5.36
CA THR A 215 12.32 20.99 -4.41
C THR A 215 13.46 20.41 -3.57
N PRO A 216 13.41 20.49 -2.22
CA PRO A 216 14.43 19.93 -1.36
C PRO A 216 14.60 18.43 -1.57
N LYS A 217 15.86 17.97 -1.68
CA LYS A 217 16.17 16.53 -1.87
C LYS A 217 16.42 15.82 -0.54
N THR A 218 16.55 16.57 0.54
CA THR A 218 16.73 16.10 1.92
C THR A 218 15.81 16.88 2.85
N LYS A 219 15.51 16.31 4.02
CA LYS A 219 14.63 16.92 5.04
C LYS A 219 13.25 17.30 4.50
N LEU A 220 12.75 16.58 3.49
CA LEU A 220 11.43 16.81 2.91
C LEU A 220 10.40 15.90 3.60
N TYR A 221 9.41 16.52 4.25
CA TYR A 221 8.18 15.89 4.72
C TYR A 221 7.00 16.69 4.19
N MET A 222 6.29 16.15 3.22
CA MET A 222 5.30 16.89 2.42
C MET A 222 4.02 16.08 2.21
N GLY A 223 2.89 16.76 2.28
CA GLY A 223 1.58 16.16 2.04
C GLY A 223 0.49 17.21 2.19
N ARG A 224 -0.68 16.82 2.67
CA ARG A 224 -1.65 17.75 3.24
C ARG A 224 -1.44 17.81 4.76
N CYS A 225 -0.75 18.81 5.23
CA CYS A 225 -0.29 18.88 6.61
C CYS A 225 -1.04 20.00 7.35
N PRO A 226 -2.03 19.68 8.22
CA PRO A 226 -2.64 20.68 9.10
C PRO A 226 -1.60 21.21 10.08
N GLN A 227 -1.66 22.51 10.34
CA GLN A 227 -0.68 23.18 11.20
C GLN A 227 -0.71 22.66 12.64
N ARG A 228 -1.89 22.32 13.14
CA ARG A 228 -2.09 21.79 14.50
C ARG A 228 -3.31 20.89 14.52
N GLY A 229 -3.24 19.82 15.29
CA GLY A 229 -4.37 18.94 15.60
C GLY A 229 -4.60 18.90 17.10
N VAL A 230 -5.83 18.58 17.52
CA VAL A 230 -6.19 18.42 18.93
C VAL A 230 -6.53 16.94 19.17
N PRO A 231 -5.93 16.31 20.22
CA PRO A 231 -6.27 14.94 20.58
C PRO A 231 -7.74 14.79 20.95
N LYS A 232 -8.42 13.83 20.35
CA LYS A 232 -9.78 13.46 20.70
C LYS A 232 -9.75 12.54 21.92
N ARG A 233 -10.32 12.99 23.05
CA ARG A 233 -10.27 12.28 24.34
C ARG A 233 -11.49 11.40 24.61
N GLY A 234 -12.57 11.58 23.86
CA GLY A 234 -13.78 10.75 23.95
C GLY A 234 -13.69 9.46 23.14
N PRO A 235 -14.72 8.61 23.18
CA PRO A 235 -14.77 7.37 22.40
C PRO A 235 -14.75 7.65 20.89
N GLY A 236 -14.20 6.70 20.10
CA GLY A 236 -14.20 6.76 18.64
C GLY A 236 -12.90 6.30 18.00
N LYS A 237 -12.94 6.18 16.68
CA LYS A 237 -11.81 5.67 15.86
C LYS A 237 -10.50 6.43 16.11
N TYR A 238 -10.56 7.74 16.35
CA TYR A 238 -9.41 8.62 16.52
C TYR A 238 -9.17 9.01 17.98
N ALA A 239 -9.77 8.29 18.92
CA ALA A 239 -9.60 8.55 20.35
C ALA A 239 -8.18 8.21 20.81
N VAL A 240 -7.60 9.09 21.63
CA VAL A 240 -6.28 8.94 22.24
C VAL A 240 -6.38 9.35 23.70
N SER A 241 -6.04 8.45 24.61
CA SER A 241 -6.06 8.70 26.05
C SER A 241 -4.93 9.64 26.48
N TRP A 242 -5.04 10.18 27.68
CA TRP A 242 -3.97 10.98 28.28
C TRP A 242 -2.69 10.16 28.54
N THR A 243 -2.83 8.87 28.80
CA THR A 243 -1.69 7.94 28.96
C THR A 243 -0.97 7.65 27.66
N GLU A 244 -1.65 7.64 26.52
CA GLU A 244 -1.07 7.45 25.19
C GLU A 244 -0.41 8.74 24.67
N TYR A 245 -0.98 9.89 25.01
CA TYR A 245 -0.45 11.19 24.60
C TYR A 245 -0.88 12.28 25.58
N ASN A 246 0.05 12.83 26.32
CA ASN A 246 -0.20 13.72 27.45
C ASN A 246 -0.26 15.22 27.10
N ASN A 247 -0.02 15.60 25.84
CA ASN A 247 -0.09 17.00 25.41
C ASN A 247 -1.51 17.35 24.92
N THR A 248 -1.85 18.64 24.95
CA THR A 248 -3.14 19.18 24.51
C THR A 248 -3.25 19.40 23.01
N SER A 249 -2.14 19.42 22.29
CA SER A 249 -2.10 19.58 20.83
C SER A 249 -1.04 18.67 20.21
N TYR A 250 -1.27 18.25 18.98
CA TYR A 250 -0.29 17.54 18.17
C TYR A 250 0.67 18.53 17.50
N PRO A 251 1.94 18.16 17.27
CA PRO A 251 2.81 18.91 16.37
C PRO A 251 2.25 18.87 14.94
N PRO A 252 2.75 19.71 14.02
CA PRO A 252 2.37 19.63 12.60
C PRO A 252 2.64 18.23 12.03
N TYR A 253 1.65 17.66 11.35
CA TYR A 253 1.74 16.36 10.69
C TYR A 253 1.05 16.38 9.33
N CYS A 254 1.42 15.48 8.44
CA CYS A 254 0.75 15.30 7.16
C CYS A 254 -0.29 14.19 7.25
N SER A 255 -1.47 14.43 6.69
CA SER A 255 -2.64 13.55 6.72
C SER A 255 -2.34 12.16 6.17
N GLY A 256 -2.81 11.12 6.87
CA GLY A 256 -2.48 9.72 6.65
C GLY A 256 -2.74 9.15 5.26
N PRO A 257 -3.77 9.56 4.50
CA PRO A 257 -4.01 8.98 3.17
C PRO A 257 -2.81 9.02 2.23
N ALA A 258 -2.03 10.12 2.19
CA ALA A 258 -0.76 10.15 1.47
C ALA A 258 0.19 11.25 1.95
N TYR A 259 1.48 10.93 2.03
CA TYR A 259 2.55 11.89 2.26
C TYR A 259 3.89 11.40 1.68
N VAL A 260 4.83 12.33 1.48
CA VAL A 260 6.18 12.09 0.95
C VAL A 260 7.22 12.31 2.05
N LEU A 261 8.22 11.45 2.07
CA LEU A 261 9.44 11.59 2.86
C LEU A 261 10.67 11.55 1.93
N SER A 262 11.66 12.39 2.14
CA SER A 262 12.98 12.16 1.56
C SER A 262 13.71 11.02 2.27
N SER A 263 14.56 10.30 1.54
CA SER A 263 15.20 9.07 2.04
C SER A 263 16.03 9.27 3.31
N ASP A 264 16.64 10.45 3.51
CA ASP A 264 17.45 10.77 4.68
C ASP A 264 16.65 10.84 6.00
N LEU A 265 15.33 10.96 5.91
CA LEU A 265 14.45 10.96 7.09
C LEU A 265 14.14 9.55 7.60
N VAL A 266 14.13 8.54 6.72
CA VAL A 266 13.70 7.19 7.08
C VAL A 266 14.54 6.57 8.20
N PRO A 267 15.89 6.54 8.15
CA PRO A 267 16.68 6.01 9.25
C PRO A 267 16.50 6.81 10.55
N LYS A 268 16.39 8.14 10.47
CA LYS A 268 16.18 9.01 11.64
C LYS A 268 14.83 8.75 12.31
N LEU A 269 13.78 8.50 11.51
CA LEU A 269 12.48 8.11 12.03
C LEU A 269 12.58 6.76 12.75
N LEU A 270 13.24 5.77 12.13
CA LEU A 270 13.42 4.43 12.71
C LEU A 270 14.18 4.46 14.04
N ASP A 271 15.20 5.28 14.16
CA ASP A 271 15.97 5.46 15.41
C ASP A 271 15.10 6.00 16.56
N LEU A 272 14.03 6.75 16.25
CA LEU A 272 13.13 7.37 17.23
C LEU A 272 11.86 6.53 17.49
N PHE A 273 11.62 5.47 16.71
CA PHE A 273 10.41 4.65 16.89
C PHE A 273 10.38 3.95 18.26
N ASN A 274 9.31 4.16 19.01
CA ASN A 274 9.05 3.41 20.24
C ASN A 274 8.10 2.25 19.94
N VAL A 275 8.65 1.06 19.71
CA VAL A 275 7.88 -0.15 19.37
C VAL A 275 7.01 -0.68 20.50
N LYS A 276 7.32 -0.34 21.77
CA LYS A 276 6.58 -0.82 22.93
C LYS A 276 5.27 -0.07 23.15
N ALA A 277 5.26 1.20 22.82
CA ALA A 277 4.11 2.09 23.01
C ALA A 277 4.02 3.16 21.91
N PRO A 278 3.82 2.78 20.64
CA PRO A 278 3.64 3.77 19.58
C PRO A 278 2.27 4.43 19.72
N LEU A 279 2.20 5.71 19.38
CA LEU A 279 0.90 6.38 19.28
C LEU A 279 0.07 5.70 18.16
N PRO A 280 -1.20 5.32 18.43
CA PRO A 280 -1.98 4.53 17.48
C PRO A 280 -2.51 5.30 16.26
N LEU A 281 -2.29 6.62 16.21
CA LEU A 281 -2.56 7.46 15.05
C LEU A 281 -1.28 7.60 14.25
N GLU A 282 -1.20 6.86 13.16
CA GLU A 282 0.02 6.67 12.36
C GLU A 282 0.60 8.00 11.86
N ASP A 283 -0.21 8.83 11.23
CA ASP A 283 0.17 10.12 10.66
C ASP A 283 0.62 11.14 11.72
N VAL A 284 -0.10 11.19 12.83
CA VAL A 284 0.29 12.01 14.00
C VAL A 284 1.61 11.53 14.59
N TYR A 285 1.80 10.20 14.66
CA TYR A 285 3.04 9.66 15.22
C TYR A 285 4.24 9.97 14.33
N ILE A 286 4.14 9.82 13.02
CA ILE A 286 5.18 10.23 12.08
C ILE A 286 5.47 11.74 12.22
N GLY A 287 4.44 12.60 12.29
CA GLY A 287 4.63 14.02 12.52
C GLY A 287 5.34 14.32 13.84
N THR A 288 5.01 13.58 14.90
CA THR A 288 5.68 13.70 16.22
C THR A 288 7.16 13.29 16.14
N LEU A 289 7.49 12.24 15.38
CA LEU A 289 8.88 11.83 15.18
C LEU A 289 9.66 12.85 14.33
N VAL A 290 9.04 13.38 13.27
CA VAL A 290 9.63 14.45 12.44
C VAL A 290 9.93 15.70 13.28
N ASP A 291 9.02 16.09 14.15
CA ASP A 291 9.22 17.21 15.07
C ASP A 291 10.42 16.99 16.01
N LYS A 292 10.55 15.75 16.53
CA LYS A 292 11.70 15.35 17.37
C LYS A 292 13.05 15.32 16.62
N ILE A 293 13.06 15.00 15.33
CA ILE A 293 14.29 15.06 14.50
C ILE A 293 14.82 16.49 14.47
N GLY A 294 13.94 17.49 14.48
CA GLY A 294 14.29 18.90 14.44
C GLY A 294 14.78 19.37 13.05
N GLY A 295 14.56 20.64 12.75
CA GLY A 295 14.97 21.25 11.48
C GLY A 295 14.24 20.71 10.24
N VAL A 296 13.15 19.96 10.41
CA VAL A 296 12.26 19.46 9.36
C VAL A 296 10.88 20.06 9.57
N LYS A 297 10.31 20.61 8.52
CA LYS A 297 8.95 21.18 8.56
C LYS A 297 7.98 20.28 7.81
N ALA A 298 6.78 20.09 8.36
CA ALA A 298 5.66 19.49 7.62
C ALA A 298 5.15 20.51 6.59
N VAL A 299 5.33 20.22 5.30
CA VAL A 299 5.02 21.12 4.18
C VAL A 299 3.70 20.73 3.56
N THR A 300 2.72 21.62 3.60
CA THR A 300 1.44 21.42 2.87
C THR A 300 1.63 21.74 1.40
N HIS A 301 1.24 20.78 0.53
CA HIS A 301 1.13 21.03 -0.91
C HIS A 301 -0.32 20.84 -1.35
N PRO A 302 -0.90 21.78 -2.13
CA PRO A 302 -2.33 21.80 -2.49
C PRO A 302 -2.74 20.59 -3.34
N GLU A 303 -1.82 20.00 -4.06
CA GLU A 303 -2.09 18.85 -4.94
C GLU A 303 -2.18 17.50 -4.19
N PHE A 304 -1.98 17.49 -2.87
CA PHE A 304 -2.41 16.38 -2.00
C PHE A 304 -3.86 16.59 -1.59
N ARG A 305 -4.79 16.06 -2.37
CA ARG A 305 -6.24 16.20 -2.18
C ARG A 305 -6.80 15.05 -1.35
N THR A 306 -6.32 14.94 -0.10
CA THR A 306 -6.62 13.80 0.78
C THR A 306 -7.85 14.00 1.68
N LEU A 307 -8.45 15.18 1.69
CA LEU A 307 -9.65 15.49 2.50
C LEU A 307 -10.88 15.81 1.62
N GLN A 308 -10.88 15.43 0.37
CA GLN A 308 -12.01 15.70 -0.53
C GLN A 308 -13.24 14.87 -0.12
N ARG A 309 -14.38 15.56 -0.02
CA ARG A 309 -15.69 14.94 0.15
C ARG A 309 -16.52 15.32 -1.07
N GLY A 310 -16.72 14.38 -1.99
CA GLY A 310 -17.49 14.70 -3.20
C GLY A 310 -17.39 13.63 -4.27
N PRO A 311 -17.90 13.89 -5.46
CA PRO A 311 -17.78 13.00 -6.60
C PRO A 311 -16.32 12.84 -7.01
N CYS A 312 -16.00 11.74 -7.69
CA CYS A 312 -14.73 11.55 -8.35
C CYS A 312 -14.44 12.70 -9.30
N ARG A 313 -13.32 13.39 -9.14
CA ARG A 313 -12.95 14.52 -9.97
C ARG A 313 -11.44 14.58 -10.19
N TYR A 314 -11.04 14.59 -11.45
CA TYR A 314 -9.66 14.80 -11.83
C TYR A 314 -9.29 16.29 -11.75
N TYR A 315 -8.09 16.58 -11.29
CA TYR A 315 -7.49 17.91 -11.26
C TYR A 315 -6.13 17.85 -11.96
N PRO A 316 -5.86 18.69 -12.97
CA PRO A 316 -4.54 18.79 -13.56
C PRO A 316 -3.50 19.11 -12.48
N GLY A 317 -2.34 18.45 -12.53
CA GLY A 317 -1.28 18.66 -11.53
C GLY A 317 -1.42 17.87 -10.23
N ILE A 318 -2.50 17.13 -10.02
CA ILE A 318 -2.74 16.34 -8.80
C ILE A 318 -1.58 15.38 -8.49
N PHE A 319 -1.23 15.26 -7.20
CA PHE A 319 -0.25 14.27 -6.71
C PHE A 319 -0.92 13.07 -6.07
N ALA A 320 -1.92 13.32 -5.22
CA ALA A 320 -2.67 12.26 -4.57
C ALA A 320 -4.13 12.66 -4.36
N TYR A 321 -5.04 11.72 -4.57
CA TYR A 321 -6.48 11.91 -4.37
C TYR A 321 -7.05 10.76 -3.55
N HIS A 322 -7.69 11.07 -2.43
CA HIS A 322 -8.33 10.07 -1.58
C HIS A 322 -9.71 9.71 -2.15
N ILE A 323 -9.89 8.44 -2.50
CA ILE A 323 -11.09 7.88 -3.13
C ILE A 323 -12.03 7.39 -2.02
N ILE A 324 -13.13 8.12 -1.79
CA ILE A 324 -13.98 7.84 -0.62
C ILE A 324 -15.04 6.76 -0.90
N ARG A 325 -15.37 6.44 -2.17
CA ARG A 325 -16.63 5.72 -2.43
C ARG A 325 -16.58 4.45 -3.26
N ASN A 326 -15.77 4.34 -4.27
CA ASN A 326 -15.64 3.09 -5.01
C ASN A 326 -14.37 3.05 -5.88
N GLU A 327 -13.99 1.88 -6.28
CA GLU A 327 -12.78 1.62 -7.07
C GLU A 327 -12.90 2.13 -8.52
N SER A 328 -14.13 2.35 -9.04
CA SER A 328 -14.32 2.93 -10.37
C SER A 328 -13.68 4.31 -10.49
N CYS A 329 -13.69 5.10 -9.41
CA CYS A 329 -13.02 6.39 -9.36
C CYS A 329 -11.51 6.28 -9.62
N MET A 330 -10.85 5.21 -9.19
CA MET A 330 -9.42 5.00 -9.46
C MET A 330 -9.17 4.86 -10.96
N PHE A 331 -9.99 4.08 -11.65
CA PHE A 331 -9.90 3.92 -13.11
C PHE A 331 -10.25 5.21 -13.86
N GLU A 332 -11.27 5.95 -13.41
CA GLU A 332 -11.64 7.23 -13.99
C GLU A 332 -10.49 8.24 -13.90
N LEU A 333 -9.90 8.41 -12.70
CA LEU A 333 -8.77 9.31 -12.48
C LEU A 333 -7.56 8.92 -13.34
N PHE A 334 -7.28 7.62 -13.45
CA PHE A 334 -6.19 7.11 -14.26
C PHE A 334 -6.41 7.36 -15.76
N ASN A 335 -7.62 7.15 -16.26
CA ASN A 335 -7.96 7.43 -17.67
C ASN A 335 -7.85 8.93 -17.99
N PHE A 336 -8.32 9.80 -17.08
CA PHE A 336 -8.14 11.25 -17.24
C PHE A 336 -6.67 11.66 -17.23
N ALA A 337 -5.87 11.09 -16.34
CA ALA A 337 -4.43 11.33 -16.30
C ALA A 337 -3.75 10.95 -17.62
N LYS A 338 -4.03 9.75 -18.15
CA LYS A 338 -3.49 9.29 -19.44
C LYS A 338 -3.93 10.17 -20.63
N ASN A 339 -5.17 10.63 -20.64
CA ASN A 339 -5.68 11.52 -21.70
C ASN A 339 -5.01 12.89 -21.63
N ALA A 340 -4.80 13.42 -20.43
CA ALA A 340 -4.07 14.68 -20.23
C ALA A 340 -2.61 14.60 -20.72
N GLU A 341 -1.91 13.50 -20.44
CA GLU A 341 -0.55 13.24 -20.94
C GLU A 341 -0.47 13.19 -22.48
N ARG A 342 -1.55 12.73 -23.14
CA ARG A 342 -1.65 12.67 -24.61
C ARG A 342 -2.11 13.98 -25.26
N GLY A 343 -2.32 15.05 -24.49
CA GLY A 343 -2.87 16.31 -24.97
C GLY A 343 -4.36 16.24 -25.35
N GLN A 344 -5.04 15.16 -25.03
CA GLN A 344 -6.46 14.95 -25.28
C GLN A 344 -7.25 15.45 -24.07
N THR A 345 -7.50 16.75 -23.99
CA THR A 345 -8.31 17.38 -22.94
C THR A 345 -9.80 17.16 -23.20
N SER A 346 -10.33 16.00 -22.85
CA SER A 346 -11.77 15.88 -22.61
C SER A 346 -12.05 16.38 -21.20
N GLN A 347 -12.68 17.54 -21.06
CA GLN A 347 -13.22 17.95 -19.75
C GLN A 347 -14.18 16.88 -19.25
N PRO A 348 -14.14 16.51 -17.94
CA PRO A 348 -15.14 15.62 -17.39
C PRO A 348 -16.52 16.24 -17.59
N PRO A 349 -17.53 15.45 -17.97
CA PRO A 349 -18.89 15.95 -18.04
C PRO A 349 -19.23 16.58 -16.67
N SER A 350 -19.64 17.85 -16.70
CA SER A 350 -20.13 18.53 -15.51
C SER A 350 -21.40 17.80 -15.06
N VAL A 351 -21.27 16.94 -14.07
CA VAL A 351 -22.43 16.35 -13.38
C VAL A 351 -23.14 17.53 -12.71
N LYS A 352 -24.22 18.00 -13.33
CA LYS A 352 -25.13 18.95 -12.71
C LYS A 352 -25.65 18.27 -11.44
N ILE A 353 -25.21 18.75 -10.30
CA ILE A 353 -25.80 18.38 -9.01
C ILE A 353 -27.23 18.92 -9.07
N PRO A 354 -28.30 18.11 -8.89
CA PRO A 354 -29.63 18.65 -8.76
C PRO A 354 -29.62 19.59 -7.55
N GLU A 355 -29.95 20.84 -7.76
CA GLU A 355 -30.16 21.80 -6.68
C GLU A 355 -31.21 21.21 -5.74
N LYS A 356 -30.80 20.90 -4.53
CA LYS A 356 -31.75 20.62 -3.46
C LYS A 356 -32.54 21.89 -3.21
N ASN A 357 -33.83 21.89 -3.57
CA ASN A 357 -34.78 22.91 -3.23
C ASN A 357 -34.65 23.25 -1.75
N SER A 358 -34.16 24.44 -1.46
CA SER A 358 -34.09 25.05 -0.13
C SER A 358 -35.45 25.61 0.29
N ALA A 359 -36.49 24.75 0.29
CA ALA A 359 -37.81 25.08 0.75
C ALA A 359 -38.39 23.95 1.56
N GLU A 360 -37.79 23.73 2.77
CA GLU A 360 -38.45 23.03 3.86
C GLU A 360 -37.54 23.02 5.11
N HIS A 361 -37.42 24.15 5.78
CA HIS A 361 -37.12 24.23 7.22
C HIS A 361 -37.37 25.66 7.72
N ARG A 362 -38.65 26.06 7.61
CA ARG A 362 -39.22 27.03 8.54
C ARG A 362 -40.55 26.45 9.02
N LYS A 363 -40.51 25.73 10.12
CA LYS A 363 -41.55 25.57 11.15
C LYS A 363 -41.18 24.37 12.03
N ILE A 364 -40.88 24.71 13.18
CA ILE A 364 -41.08 24.28 14.56
C ILE A 364 -39.75 24.30 15.30
#